data_13472b98b508254222b49fe258f2f1df
#
_entry.id   13472b98b508254222b49fe258f2f1df
#
_cell.length_a   1.000
_cell.length_b   1.000
_cell.length_c   1.000
_cell.angle_alpha   90.00
_cell.angle_beta   90.00
_cell.angle_gamma   90.00
#
_symmetry.space_group_name_H-M   'P 1'
#
loop_
_entity.id
_entity.type
_entity.pdbx_description
1 polymer ?
#
loop_
_entity_poly.entity_id
_entity_poly.type
_entity_poly.pdbx_seq_one_letter_code
_entity_poly.pdbx_strand_id
1 'polypeptide(L)'
;MITFLYSVFFVIPVSDCNLCKKNPRRIGRGKNVAELLSVIDTELELLNMRIQGVLPALPVKPAKKLRWTGKATDLVELLYALDTCNCINGGEIGIEELADAFSEIFGVEIKNCYNVYMNMKRSKDDSRTYFLDELREKLNRRMKESDLKGGKFKKR
;
A
#
# COMPACT_ATOMS: atom_id res chain seq x y z
N MET A 1 -36.55 -23.58 -5.90
CA MET A 1 -36.33 -22.93 -7.20
C MET A 1 -34.89 -22.41 -7.15
N ILE A 2 -33.94 -23.15 -7.72
CA ILE A 2 -32.52 -22.90 -7.70
C ILE A 2 -32.17 -22.25 -9.03
N THR A 3 -31.83 -20.96 -9.02
CA THR A 3 -31.37 -20.22 -10.20
C THR A 3 -29.87 -20.39 -10.34
N PHE A 4 -29.46 -21.12 -11.35
CA PHE A 4 -28.08 -21.27 -11.80
C PHE A 4 -27.58 -19.91 -12.35
N LEU A 5 -26.61 -19.33 -11.68
CA LEU A 5 -25.79 -18.25 -12.24
C LEU A 5 -24.63 -18.89 -13.01
N TYR A 6 -24.74 -18.94 -14.31
CA TYR A 6 -23.66 -19.23 -15.24
C TYR A 6 -22.73 -18.00 -15.24
N SER A 7 -21.59 -18.11 -14.56
CA SER A 7 -20.48 -17.19 -14.72
C SER A 7 -19.76 -17.54 -16.01
N VAL A 8 -19.94 -16.70 -17.04
CA VAL A 8 -19.26 -16.81 -18.32
C VAL A 8 -17.79 -16.45 -18.11
N PHE A 9 -16.92 -17.44 -18.02
CA PHE A 9 -15.48 -17.25 -18.13
C PHE A 9 -15.15 -16.78 -19.55
N PHE A 10 -14.87 -15.51 -19.68
CA PHE A 10 -14.25 -14.96 -20.88
C PHE A 10 -12.79 -15.44 -20.91
N VAL A 11 -12.54 -16.48 -21.68
CA VAL A 11 -11.16 -16.90 -22.03
C VAL A 11 -10.62 -15.86 -23.00
N ILE A 12 -9.83 -14.92 -22.51
CA ILE A 12 -9.11 -13.97 -23.38
C ILE A 12 -8.05 -14.78 -24.12
N PRO A 13 -8.05 -14.82 -25.45
CA PRO A 13 -7.01 -15.53 -26.21
C PRO A 13 -5.65 -14.89 -25.91
N VAL A 14 -4.64 -15.73 -25.68
CA VAL A 14 -3.25 -15.34 -25.32
C VAL A 14 -2.61 -14.37 -26.33
N SER A 15 -3.16 -14.29 -27.54
CA SER A 15 -2.74 -13.36 -28.60
C SER A 15 -2.95 -11.88 -28.28
N ASP A 16 -3.84 -11.53 -27.33
CA ASP A 16 -4.19 -10.14 -27.04
C ASP A 16 -3.58 -9.58 -25.74
N CYS A 17 -2.78 -10.37 -25.05
CA CYS A 17 -2.08 -9.92 -23.86
C CYS A 17 -0.97 -8.90 -24.23
N ASN A 18 -1.13 -7.66 -23.77
CA ASN A 18 -0.14 -6.59 -24.00
C ASN A 18 1.26 -6.90 -23.46
N LEU A 19 1.37 -7.82 -22.51
CA LEU A 19 2.66 -8.30 -21.99
C LEU A 19 3.40 -9.18 -22.99
N CYS A 20 2.67 -9.99 -23.78
CA CYS A 20 3.26 -10.85 -24.81
C CYS A 20 3.73 -10.08 -26.04
N LYS A 21 3.05 -8.97 -26.37
CA LYS A 21 3.42 -8.10 -27.50
C LYS A 21 4.72 -7.32 -27.27
N LYS A 22 5.09 -7.05 -26.01
CA LYS A 22 6.29 -6.23 -25.69
C LYS A 22 7.60 -7.01 -25.60
N ASN A 23 7.59 -8.35 -25.52
CA ASN A 23 8.86 -9.10 -25.41
C ASN A 23 8.75 -10.56 -25.89
N PRO A 24 8.66 -10.81 -27.22
CA PRO A 24 8.53 -12.16 -27.78
C PRO A 24 9.78 -13.04 -27.57
N ARG A 25 10.90 -12.49 -27.10
CA ARG A 25 12.15 -13.23 -26.89
C ARG A 25 12.30 -13.84 -25.51
N ARG A 26 11.35 -13.63 -24.58
CA ARG A 26 11.41 -14.14 -23.20
C ARG A 26 10.62 -15.44 -22.97
N ILE A 27 9.87 -15.92 -23.94
CA ILE A 27 9.28 -17.24 -23.90
C ILE A 27 10.37 -18.21 -24.32
N GLY A 28 11.08 -18.75 -23.32
CA GLY A 28 12.16 -19.72 -23.53
C GLY A 28 11.64 -20.85 -24.41
N ARG A 29 12.38 -21.12 -25.50
CA ARG A 29 12.19 -22.26 -26.37
C ARG A 29 12.08 -23.54 -25.52
N GLY A 30 10.91 -24.17 -25.44
CA GLY A 30 10.80 -25.55 -24.98
C GLY A 30 9.79 -25.89 -23.91
N LYS A 31 8.96 -24.98 -23.41
CA LYS A 31 7.85 -25.42 -22.54
C LYS A 31 6.62 -25.69 -23.42
N ASN A 32 6.29 -26.98 -23.51
CA ASN A 32 5.10 -27.44 -24.19
C ASN A 32 3.86 -26.85 -23.50
N VAL A 33 2.81 -26.50 -24.25
CA VAL A 33 1.55 -25.98 -23.71
C VAL A 33 0.98 -26.90 -22.63
N ALA A 34 1.17 -28.22 -22.77
CA ALA A 34 0.80 -29.22 -21.76
C ALA A 34 1.53 -29.04 -20.42
N GLU A 35 2.82 -28.67 -20.41
CA GLU A 35 3.57 -28.39 -19.18
C GLU A 35 3.07 -27.12 -18.48
N LEU A 36 2.73 -26.10 -19.26
CA LEU A 36 2.17 -24.85 -18.72
C LEU A 36 0.78 -25.09 -18.10
N LEU A 37 -0.07 -25.88 -18.77
CA LEU A 37 -1.38 -26.27 -18.23
C LEU A 37 -1.23 -27.08 -16.94
N SER A 38 -0.31 -28.04 -16.90
CA SER A 38 -0.05 -28.83 -15.69
C SER A 38 0.39 -27.95 -14.50
N VAL A 39 1.21 -26.93 -14.73
CA VAL A 39 1.61 -25.99 -13.68
C VAL A 39 0.41 -25.19 -13.18
N ILE A 40 -0.45 -24.72 -14.08
CA ILE A 40 -1.65 -23.96 -13.71
C ILE A 40 -2.62 -24.84 -12.90
N ASP A 41 -2.81 -26.10 -13.31
CA ASP A 41 -3.69 -27.03 -12.60
C ASP A 41 -3.16 -27.33 -11.18
N THR A 42 -1.87 -27.51 -11.02
CA THR A 42 -1.27 -27.72 -9.69
C THR A 42 -1.40 -26.49 -8.80
N GLU A 43 -1.23 -25.28 -9.33
CA GLU A 43 -1.43 -24.05 -8.57
C GLU A 43 -2.91 -23.85 -8.16
N LEU A 44 -3.84 -24.20 -9.03
CA LEU A 44 -5.27 -24.17 -8.71
C LEU A 44 -5.64 -25.16 -7.61
N GLU A 45 -5.09 -26.39 -7.64
CA GLU A 45 -5.28 -27.38 -6.58
C GLU A 45 -4.72 -26.87 -5.25
N LEU A 46 -3.52 -26.30 -5.25
CA LEU A 46 -2.91 -25.71 -4.04
C LEU A 46 -3.74 -24.56 -3.47
N LEU A 47 -4.30 -23.72 -4.33
CA LEU A 47 -5.19 -22.63 -3.90
C LEU A 47 -6.49 -23.19 -3.30
N ASN A 48 -7.08 -24.20 -3.91
CA ASN A 48 -8.27 -24.85 -3.39
C ASN A 48 -8.01 -25.50 -2.02
N MET A 49 -6.88 -26.17 -1.85
CA MET A 49 -6.48 -26.76 -0.56
C MET A 49 -6.29 -25.67 0.53
N ARG A 50 -5.79 -24.49 0.17
CA ARG A 50 -5.69 -23.36 1.10
C ARG A 50 -7.06 -22.82 1.50
N ILE A 51 -7.97 -22.65 0.55
CA ILE A 51 -9.33 -22.17 0.79
C ILE A 51 -10.08 -23.17 1.71
N GLN A 52 -9.87 -24.47 1.52
CA GLN A 52 -10.48 -25.50 2.33
C GLN A 52 -9.80 -25.72 3.70
N GLY A 53 -8.73 -24.96 3.98
CA GLY A 53 -7.99 -25.10 5.24
C GLY A 53 -7.20 -26.40 5.40
N VAL A 54 -7.01 -27.15 4.32
CA VAL A 54 -6.28 -28.43 4.31
C VAL A 54 -4.76 -28.21 4.36
N LEU A 55 -4.29 -27.11 3.79
CA LEU A 55 -2.88 -26.69 3.86
C LEU A 55 -2.68 -25.71 5.03
N PRO A 56 -1.65 -25.94 5.86
CA PRO A 56 -1.29 -24.96 6.87
C PRO A 56 -0.99 -23.63 6.18
N ALA A 57 -1.57 -22.54 6.68
CA ALA A 57 -1.26 -21.21 6.21
C ALA A 57 0.26 -21.04 6.22
N LEU A 58 0.83 -20.57 5.10
CA LEU A 58 2.26 -20.24 5.06
C LEU A 58 2.55 -19.36 6.29
N PRO A 59 3.66 -19.60 7.01
CA PRO A 59 3.99 -18.78 8.17
C PRO A 59 4.21 -17.34 7.69
N VAL A 60 3.12 -16.58 7.68
CA VAL A 60 3.20 -15.14 7.53
C VAL A 60 3.90 -14.65 8.78
N LYS A 61 5.14 -14.19 8.64
CA LYS A 61 5.83 -13.54 9.77
C LYS A 61 4.86 -12.50 10.30
N PRO A 62 4.49 -12.55 11.58
CA PRO A 62 3.58 -11.57 12.13
C PRO A 62 4.18 -10.19 11.84
N ALA A 63 3.50 -9.42 11.02
CA ALA A 63 3.90 -8.06 10.75
C ALA A 63 3.99 -7.35 12.10
N LYS A 64 5.14 -6.76 12.43
CA LYS A 64 5.28 -5.95 13.64
C LYS A 64 4.20 -4.89 13.58
N LYS A 65 3.30 -4.89 14.55
CA LYS A 65 2.28 -3.86 14.65
C LYS A 65 2.98 -2.51 14.77
N LEU A 66 2.68 -1.63 13.85
CA LEU A 66 3.13 -0.25 13.94
C LEU A 66 2.38 0.42 15.09
N ARG A 67 3.05 1.34 15.78
CA ARG A 67 2.44 2.11 16.84
C ARG A 67 2.83 3.58 16.68
N TRP A 68 1.84 4.44 16.64
CA TRP A 68 2.08 5.86 16.69
C TRP A 68 2.58 6.29 18.07
N THR A 69 3.66 7.02 18.12
CA THR A 69 4.28 7.52 19.37
C THR A 69 4.25 9.03 19.49
N GLY A 70 3.84 9.74 18.44
CA GLY A 70 3.62 11.18 18.45
C GLY A 70 2.23 11.56 19.02
N LYS A 71 1.89 12.81 18.95
CA LYS A 71 0.57 13.30 19.35
C LYS A 71 -0.48 12.86 18.33
N ALA A 72 -1.71 12.66 18.78
CA ALA A 72 -2.82 12.37 17.87
C ALA A 72 -3.11 13.53 16.90
N THR A 73 -2.88 14.78 17.33
CA THR A 73 -2.97 15.97 16.49
C THR A 73 -2.01 15.95 15.31
N ASP A 74 -0.78 15.48 15.52
CA ASP A 74 0.25 15.39 14.48
C ASP A 74 -0.17 14.37 13.39
N LEU A 75 -0.81 13.27 13.82
CA LEU A 75 -1.34 12.28 12.91
C LEU A 75 -2.51 12.81 12.08
N VAL A 76 -3.40 13.61 12.69
CA VAL A 76 -4.51 14.28 11.99
C VAL A 76 -3.98 15.31 10.98
N GLU A 77 -2.95 16.06 11.33
CA GLU A 77 -2.29 17.00 10.41
C GLU A 77 -1.76 16.30 9.17
N LEU A 78 -1.05 15.17 9.37
CA LEU A 78 -0.55 14.34 8.27
C LEU A 78 -1.68 13.79 7.41
N LEU A 79 -2.75 13.31 8.03
CA LEU A 79 -3.92 12.74 7.37
C LEU A 79 -4.59 13.76 6.45
N TYR A 80 -4.87 14.98 6.94
CA TYR A 80 -5.43 16.05 6.13
C TYR A 80 -4.50 16.51 5.00
N ALA A 81 -3.19 16.48 5.22
CA ALA A 81 -2.22 16.80 4.18
C ALA A 81 -2.25 15.77 3.04
N LEU A 82 -2.31 14.48 3.36
CA LEU A 82 -2.40 13.40 2.38
C LEU A 82 -3.72 13.43 1.61
N ASP A 83 -4.83 13.69 2.29
CA ASP A 83 -6.14 13.89 1.69
C ASP A 83 -6.13 15.06 0.69
N THR A 84 -5.69 16.22 1.13
CA THR A 84 -5.61 17.45 0.29
C THR A 84 -4.72 17.24 -0.96
N CYS A 85 -3.68 16.42 -0.85
CA CYS A 85 -2.78 16.09 -1.96
C CYS A 85 -3.32 14.97 -2.86
N ASN A 86 -4.47 14.38 -2.56
CA ASN A 86 -5.04 13.23 -3.27
C ASN A 86 -4.04 12.06 -3.38
N CYS A 87 -3.18 11.87 -2.38
CA CYS A 87 -2.10 10.89 -2.40
C CYS A 87 -2.58 9.45 -2.18
N ILE A 88 -3.82 9.27 -1.68
CA ILE A 88 -4.39 7.97 -1.34
C ILE A 88 -5.64 7.75 -2.20
N ASN A 89 -5.68 6.62 -2.91
CA ASN A 89 -6.78 6.23 -3.79
C ASN A 89 -7.21 7.34 -4.79
N GLY A 90 -6.28 8.21 -5.20
CA GLY A 90 -6.59 9.31 -6.11
C GLY A 90 -7.50 10.39 -5.53
N GLY A 91 -7.69 10.42 -4.20
CA GLY A 91 -8.59 11.34 -3.51
C GLY A 91 -10.06 10.89 -3.47
N GLU A 92 -10.34 9.64 -3.84
CA GLU A 92 -11.71 9.09 -3.81
C GLU A 92 -12.15 8.61 -2.43
N ILE A 93 -11.21 8.51 -1.46
CA ILE A 93 -11.50 8.07 -0.09
C ILE A 93 -11.93 9.25 0.77
N GLY A 94 -12.95 9.05 1.61
CA GLY A 94 -13.38 10.06 2.58
C GLY A 94 -12.40 10.19 3.76
N ILE A 95 -12.35 11.40 4.35
CA ILE A 95 -11.45 11.69 5.47
C ILE A 95 -11.70 10.80 6.70
N GLU A 96 -12.95 10.41 6.95
CA GLU A 96 -13.32 9.53 8.06
C GLU A 96 -12.81 8.10 7.83
N GLU A 97 -13.03 7.57 6.64
CA GLU A 97 -12.54 6.25 6.25
C GLU A 97 -11.01 6.19 6.28
N LEU A 98 -10.35 7.27 5.85
CA LEU A 98 -8.90 7.40 5.93
C LEU A 98 -8.42 7.44 7.39
N ALA A 99 -9.15 8.12 8.28
CA ALA A 99 -8.85 8.16 9.72
C ALA A 99 -8.99 6.79 10.39
N ASP A 100 -9.99 6.01 9.99
CA ASP A 100 -10.20 4.64 10.49
C ASP A 100 -9.05 3.73 10.04
N ALA A 101 -8.64 3.79 8.77
CA ALA A 101 -7.51 3.04 8.25
C ALA A 101 -6.19 3.38 8.98
N PHE A 102 -5.95 4.65 9.26
CA PHE A 102 -4.77 5.10 10.03
C PHE A 102 -4.83 4.63 11.49
N SER A 103 -6.02 4.64 12.08
CA SER A 103 -6.25 4.13 13.45
C SER A 103 -5.89 2.65 13.54
N GLU A 104 -6.27 1.86 12.54
CA GLU A 104 -5.97 0.43 12.47
C GLU A 104 -4.46 0.18 12.27
N ILE A 105 -3.84 0.89 11.32
CA ILE A 105 -2.41 0.72 10.99
C ILE A 105 -1.52 1.08 12.19
N PHE A 106 -1.80 2.19 12.86
CA PHE A 106 -0.94 2.74 13.90
C PHE A 106 -1.39 2.41 15.32
N GLY A 107 -2.51 1.71 15.48
CA GLY A 107 -3.05 1.30 16.79
C GLY A 107 -3.37 2.50 17.68
N VAL A 108 -3.84 3.61 17.08
CA VAL A 108 -4.22 4.83 17.79
C VAL A 108 -5.63 5.24 17.37
N GLU A 109 -6.49 5.54 18.31
CA GLU A 109 -7.85 5.97 18.02
C GLU A 109 -7.89 7.45 17.64
N ILE A 110 -8.26 7.73 16.38
CA ILE A 110 -8.44 9.08 15.86
C ILE A 110 -9.91 9.46 16.00
N LYS A 111 -10.28 9.98 17.17
CA LYS A 111 -11.64 10.49 17.40
C LYS A 111 -11.79 11.91 16.89
N ASN A 112 -12.93 12.19 16.23
CA ASN A 112 -13.29 13.54 15.81
C ASN A 112 -12.19 14.28 15.03
N CYS A 113 -11.63 13.65 14.01
CA CYS A 113 -10.59 14.25 13.15
C CYS A 113 -10.96 15.67 12.67
N TYR A 114 -12.25 15.90 12.38
CA TYR A 114 -12.76 17.21 12.00
C TYR A 114 -12.58 18.27 13.10
N ASN A 115 -12.94 17.96 14.34
CA ASN A 115 -12.78 18.90 15.46
C ASN A 115 -11.30 19.21 15.74
N VAL A 116 -10.44 18.20 15.64
CA VAL A 116 -8.99 18.39 15.77
C VAL A 116 -8.48 19.33 14.67
N TYR A 117 -8.87 19.09 13.43
CA TYR A 117 -8.52 19.97 12.29
C TYR A 117 -9.02 21.41 12.50
N MET A 118 -10.28 21.60 12.94
CA MET A 118 -10.81 22.92 13.21
C MET A 118 -10.06 23.63 14.34
N ASN A 119 -9.60 22.91 15.35
CA ASN A 119 -8.77 23.47 16.42
C ASN A 119 -7.38 23.89 15.89
N MET A 120 -6.75 23.05 15.08
CA MET A 120 -5.47 23.39 14.41
C MET A 120 -5.63 24.67 13.56
N LYS A 121 -6.72 24.75 12.76
CA LYS A 121 -7.02 25.91 11.93
C LYS A 121 -7.18 27.21 12.74
N ARG A 122 -7.70 27.10 13.97
CA ARG A 122 -7.92 28.23 14.88
C ARG A 122 -6.72 28.56 15.75
N SER A 123 -5.70 27.69 15.75
CA SER A 123 -4.49 27.97 16.51
C SER A 123 -3.86 29.27 16.09
N LYS A 124 -3.34 30.01 17.07
CA LYS A 124 -2.61 31.26 16.88
C LYS A 124 -1.10 31.06 16.86
N ASP A 125 -0.66 29.79 16.82
CA ASP A 125 0.74 29.43 16.74
C ASP A 125 1.36 29.93 15.42
N ASP A 126 2.66 30.14 15.40
CA ASP A 126 3.41 30.67 14.26
C ASP A 126 3.24 29.82 12.99
N SER A 127 3.03 28.51 13.14
CA SER A 127 2.69 27.60 12.04
C SER A 127 1.47 26.73 12.41
N ARG A 128 0.48 26.73 11.54
CA ARG A 128 -0.68 25.82 11.64
C ARG A 128 -0.36 24.40 11.19
N THR A 129 0.77 24.24 10.49
CA THR A 129 1.29 22.99 9.96
C THR A 129 2.63 22.67 10.60
N TYR A 130 2.67 22.80 11.93
CA TYR A 130 3.89 22.62 12.71
C TYR A 130 4.55 21.25 12.51
N PHE A 131 3.75 20.18 12.50
CA PHE A 131 4.28 18.84 12.37
C PHE A 131 4.83 18.56 10.96
N LEU A 132 4.16 19.04 9.91
CA LEU A 132 4.67 18.93 8.54
C LEU A 132 5.96 19.72 8.33
N ASP A 133 6.06 20.90 8.96
CA ASP A 133 7.30 21.69 8.94
C ASP A 133 8.44 20.95 9.64
N GLU A 134 8.16 20.33 10.78
CA GLU A 134 9.13 19.51 11.50
C GLU A 134 9.58 18.29 10.68
N LEU A 135 8.64 17.59 10.04
CA LEU A 135 8.94 16.46 9.16
C LEU A 135 9.83 16.88 8.00
N ARG A 136 9.49 17.99 7.33
CA ARG A 136 10.28 18.55 6.23
C ARG A 136 11.70 18.88 6.66
N GLU A 137 11.84 19.54 7.79
CA GLU A 137 13.15 19.97 8.32
C GLU A 137 14.03 18.77 8.70
N LYS A 138 13.46 17.80 9.42
CA LYS A 138 14.16 16.57 9.82
C LYS A 138 14.57 15.72 8.60
N LEU A 139 13.69 15.63 7.60
CA LEU A 139 14.01 14.90 6.37
C LEU A 139 15.13 15.58 5.59
N ASN A 140 15.07 16.90 5.41
CA ASN A 140 16.11 17.67 4.74
C ASN A 140 17.47 17.55 5.45
N ARG A 141 17.47 17.58 6.77
CA ARG A 141 18.70 17.37 7.57
C ARG A 141 19.29 15.98 7.33
N ARG A 142 18.44 14.94 7.36
CA ARG A 142 18.89 13.56 7.10
C ARG A 142 19.48 13.40 5.70
N MET A 143 18.89 14.02 4.68
CA MET A 143 19.43 14.00 3.31
C MET A 143 20.81 14.66 3.24
N LYS A 144 20.95 15.87 3.83
CA LYS A 144 22.24 16.57 3.89
C LYS A 144 23.32 15.75 4.61
N GLU A 145 22.99 15.13 5.73
CA GLU A 145 23.91 14.25 6.46
C GLU A 145 24.31 13.01 5.63
N SER A 146 23.38 12.46 4.85
CA SER A 146 23.66 11.35 3.94
C SER A 146 24.63 11.76 2.85
N ASP A 147 24.43 12.93 2.24
CA ASP A 147 25.30 13.46 1.19
C ASP A 147 26.73 13.70 1.71
N LEU A 148 26.84 14.22 2.93
CA LEU A 148 28.14 14.42 3.58
C LEU A 148 28.86 13.09 3.86
N LYS A 149 28.13 12.03 4.22
CA LYS A 149 28.70 10.69 4.41
C LYS A 149 29.07 10.03 3.07
N GLY A 150 28.21 10.18 2.04
CA GLY A 150 28.43 9.63 0.70
C GLY A 150 29.58 10.31 -0.04
N GLY A 151 29.82 11.59 0.18
CA GLY A 151 30.90 12.36 -0.44
C GLY A 151 32.32 11.90 -0.05
N LYS A 152 32.46 11.16 1.06
CA LYS A 152 33.77 10.60 1.48
C LYS A 152 34.23 9.40 0.65
N PHE A 153 33.34 8.79 -0.16
CA PHE A 153 33.65 7.61 -1.00
C PHE A 153 33.88 7.93 -2.48
N LYS A 154 33.72 9.18 -2.93
CA LYS A 154 33.91 9.59 -4.34
C LYS A 154 35.25 10.26 -4.65
N LYS A 155 36.27 10.13 -3.81
CA LYS A 155 37.66 10.51 -4.15
C LYS A 155 38.51 9.25 -4.32
N ARG A 156 38.37 8.60 -5.47
CA ARG A 156 39.41 7.77 -6.09
C ARG A 156 39.35 7.95 -7.59
#